data_3f38bc6cafe5edc12acf2679e3227733
#
_entry.id   3f38bc6cafe5edc12acf2679e3227733
#
_cell.length_a   1.000
_cell.length_b   1.000
_cell.length_c   1.000
_cell.angle_alpha   90.00
_cell.angle_beta   90.00
_cell.angle_gamma   90.00
#
_symmetry.space_group_name_H-M   'P 1'
#
loop_
_entity.id
_entity.type
_entity.pdbx_description
1 polymer ?
#
loop_
_entity_poly.entity_id
_entity_poly.type
_entity_poly.pdbx_seq_one_letter_code
_entity_poly.pdbx_strand_id
1 'polypeptide(L)'
;MNEQEMINAAFEDLLQSLRKGTTEESIKLIRTAFEFAREAHQGVKRKSGEPYILHPIAVAKIAAKEIGLGTKSVIAALLHDVVEDTD
;
A
#
# COMPACT_ATOMS: atom_id res chain seq x y z
N MET A 1 -1.99 19.19 -6.37
CA MET A 1 -2.39 17.76 -6.28
C MET A 1 -3.22 17.56 -5.02
N ASN A 2 -4.41 17.02 -5.13
CA ASN A 2 -5.21 16.76 -3.94
C ASN A 2 -4.79 15.43 -3.27
N GLU A 3 -5.37 15.14 -2.11
CA GLU A 3 -4.99 13.97 -1.35
C GLU A 3 -5.22 12.66 -2.10
N GLN A 4 -6.35 12.55 -2.79
CA GLN A 4 -6.65 11.34 -3.54
C GLN A 4 -5.65 11.12 -4.68
N GLU A 5 -5.27 12.19 -5.35
CA GLU A 5 -4.25 12.11 -6.39
C GLU A 5 -2.89 11.69 -5.84
N MET A 6 -2.52 12.20 -4.66
CA MET A 6 -1.29 11.80 -3.97
C MET A 6 -1.30 10.31 -3.65
N ILE A 7 -2.41 9.84 -3.11
CA ILE A 7 -2.55 8.44 -2.72
C ILE A 7 -2.49 7.54 -3.95
N ASN A 8 -3.21 7.92 -5.01
CA ASN A 8 -3.21 7.15 -6.25
C ASN A 8 -1.82 7.09 -6.88
N ALA A 9 -1.11 8.23 -6.89
CA ALA A 9 0.23 8.29 -7.44
C ALA A 9 1.21 7.40 -6.65
N ALA A 10 1.08 7.39 -5.32
CA ALA A 10 1.92 6.55 -4.48
C ALA A 10 1.66 5.07 -4.74
N PHE A 11 0.40 4.70 -4.94
CA PHE A 11 0.06 3.32 -5.23
C PHE A 11 0.56 2.90 -6.61
N GLU A 12 0.42 3.77 -7.61
CA GLU A 12 0.96 3.48 -8.95
C GLU A 12 2.47 3.26 -8.90
N ASP A 13 3.17 4.06 -8.09
CA ASP A 13 4.59 3.90 -7.89
C ASP A 13 4.92 2.56 -7.25
N LEU A 14 4.09 2.12 -6.29
CA LEU A 14 4.22 0.80 -5.71
C LEU A 14 4.07 -0.29 -6.77
N LEU A 15 3.06 -0.18 -7.62
CA LEU A 15 2.83 -1.18 -8.67
C LEU A 15 4.02 -1.28 -9.62
N GLN A 16 4.65 -0.15 -9.93
CA GLN A 16 5.82 -0.16 -10.79
C GLN A 16 7.07 -0.73 -10.11
N SER A 17 7.04 -0.83 -8.79
CA SER A 17 8.13 -1.42 -8.02
C SER A 17 8.03 -2.95 -7.92
N LEU A 18 6.92 -3.52 -8.37
CA LEU A 18 6.71 -4.96 -8.29
C LEU A 18 7.67 -5.69 -9.23
N ARG A 19 7.99 -6.94 -8.85
CA ARG A 19 8.92 -7.76 -9.63
C ARG A 19 8.35 -8.05 -11.01
N LYS A 20 9.27 -8.14 -11.98
CA LYS A 20 8.90 -8.63 -13.31
C LYS A 20 8.28 -10.01 -13.17
N GLY A 21 7.20 -10.23 -13.90
CA GLY A 21 6.50 -11.52 -13.84
C GLY A 21 5.41 -11.59 -12.78
N THR A 22 5.20 -10.52 -12.03
CA THR A 22 4.06 -10.48 -11.11
C THR A 22 2.78 -10.64 -11.93
N THR A 23 1.95 -11.61 -11.56
CA THR A 23 0.76 -11.93 -12.32
C THR A 23 -0.34 -10.89 -12.13
N GLU A 24 -1.27 -10.84 -13.08
CA GLU A 24 -2.42 -9.96 -12.96
C GLU A 24 -3.27 -10.32 -11.74
N GLU A 25 -3.32 -11.59 -11.41
CA GLU A 25 -4.05 -12.06 -10.24
C GLU A 25 -3.43 -11.51 -8.97
N SER A 26 -2.10 -11.54 -8.87
CA SER A 26 -1.38 -10.95 -7.73
C SER A 26 -1.61 -9.45 -7.65
N ILE A 27 -1.60 -8.77 -8.78
CA ILE A 27 -1.84 -7.33 -8.83
C ILE A 27 -3.26 -7.02 -8.33
N LYS A 28 -4.24 -7.84 -8.70
CA LYS A 28 -5.61 -7.66 -8.20
C LYS A 28 -5.68 -7.81 -6.69
N LEU A 29 -4.98 -8.80 -6.14
CA LEU A 29 -4.95 -8.99 -4.68
C LEU A 29 -4.30 -7.81 -3.99
N ILE A 30 -3.21 -7.30 -4.54
CA ILE A 30 -2.54 -6.13 -3.99
C ILE A 30 -3.46 -4.91 -4.04
N ARG A 31 -4.17 -4.73 -5.15
CA ARG A 31 -5.11 -3.62 -5.29
C ARG A 31 -6.25 -3.73 -4.29
N THR A 32 -6.76 -4.94 -4.07
CA THR A 32 -7.81 -5.17 -3.09
C THR A 32 -7.33 -4.81 -1.69
N ALA A 33 -6.10 -5.22 -1.34
CA ALA A 33 -5.52 -4.89 -0.05
C ALA A 33 -5.34 -3.37 0.10
N PHE A 34 -4.89 -2.71 -0.97
CA PHE A 34 -4.74 -1.25 -0.96
C PHE A 34 -6.09 -0.55 -0.74
N GLU A 35 -7.12 -0.98 -1.46
CA GLU A 35 -8.44 -0.34 -1.32
C GLU A 35 -8.99 -0.53 0.09
N PHE A 36 -8.78 -1.70 0.66
CA PHE A 36 -9.20 -1.98 2.02
C PHE A 36 -8.46 -1.06 3.00
N ALA A 37 -7.15 -0.94 2.85
CA ALA A 37 -6.34 -0.09 3.72
C ALA A 37 -6.71 1.39 3.54
N ARG A 38 -6.94 1.82 2.31
CA ARG A 38 -7.33 3.20 2.02
C ARG A 38 -8.62 3.55 2.73
N GLU A 39 -9.60 2.68 2.67
CA GLU A 39 -10.88 2.90 3.33
C GLU A 39 -10.73 2.92 4.85
N ALA A 40 -9.95 1.98 5.38
CA ALA A 40 -9.72 1.89 6.83
C ALA A 40 -9.03 3.13 7.38
N HIS A 41 -8.15 3.73 6.61
CA HIS A 41 -7.40 4.92 7.04
C HIS A 41 -7.98 6.23 6.50
N GLN A 42 -9.17 6.18 5.95
CA GLN A 42 -9.81 7.38 5.39
C GLN A 42 -9.90 8.48 6.44
N GLY A 43 -9.42 9.67 6.10
CA GLY A 43 -9.44 10.81 7.01
C GLY A 43 -8.36 10.82 8.07
N VAL A 44 -7.58 9.74 8.18
CA VAL A 44 -6.50 9.66 9.17
C VAL A 44 -5.25 10.33 8.60
N LYS A 45 -4.65 11.20 9.38
CA LYS A 45 -3.45 11.94 8.97
C LYS A 45 -2.33 11.77 9.99
N ARG A 46 -1.11 11.86 9.50
CA ARG A 46 0.06 11.86 10.36
C ARG A 46 0.22 13.25 10.98
N LYS A 47 1.07 13.37 12.00
CA LYS A 47 1.33 14.66 12.63
C LYS A 47 1.80 15.72 11.64
N SER A 48 2.49 15.30 10.59
CA SER A 48 2.96 16.18 9.53
C SER A 48 1.85 16.63 8.57
N GLY A 49 0.64 16.10 8.71
CA GLY A 49 -0.52 16.51 7.92
C GLY A 49 -0.79 15.68 6.68
N GLU A 50 0.08 14.75 6.34
CA GLU A 50 -0.11 13.90 5.17
C GLU A 50 -1.04 12.73 5.47
N PRO A 51 -1.74 12.20 4.45
CA PRO A 51 -2.60 11.03 4.65
C PRO A 51 -1.81 9.85 5.21
N TYR A 52 -2.36 9.20 6.23
CA TYR A 52 -1.68 8.08 6.88
C TYR A 52 -1.40 6.92 5.93
N ILE A 53 -2.30 6.67 4.99
CA ILE A 53 -2.18 5.56 4.03
C ILE A 53 -0.84 5.60 3.25
N LEU A 54 -0.24 6.77 3.11
CA LEU A 54 1.05 6.88 2.41
C LEU A 54 2.15 6.09 3.11
N HIS A 55 2.04 5.91 4.43
CA HIS A 55 3.02 5.15 5.19
C HIS A 55 3.00 3.65 4.86
N PRO A 56 1.86 2.93 4.97
CA PRO A 56 1.84 1.52 4.55
C PRO A 56 2.18 1.32 3.08
N ILE A 57 1.84 2.27 2.20
CA ILE A 57 2.24 2.18 0.80
C ILE A 57 3.77 2.21 0.69
N ALA A 58 4.43 3.10 1.43
CA ALA A 58 5.88 3.20 1.40
C ALA A 58 6.55 1.93 1.92
N VAL A 59 6.00 1.35 2.99
CA VAL A 59 6.51 0.09 3.54
C VAL A 59 6.32 -1.04 2.53
N ALA A 60 5.16 -1.08 1.87
CA ALA A 60 4.90 -2.08 0.84
C ALA A 60 5.86 -1.95 -0.34
N LYS A 61 6.21 -0.72 -0.71
CA LYS A 61 7.17 -0.48 -1.78
C LYS A 61 8.55 -1.03 -1.42
N ILE A 62 8.97 -0.86 -0.18
CA ILE A 62 10.22 -1.41 0.31
C ILE A 62 10.17 -2.95 0.22
N ALA A 63 9.07 -3.54 0.67
CA ALA A 63 8.88 -4.99 0.59
C ALA A 63 8.95 -5.50 -0.85
N ALA A 64 8.35 -4.74 -1.78
CA ALA A 64 8.35 -5.11 -3.19
C ALA A 64 9.75 -5.11 -3.79
N LYS A 65 10.63 -4.24 -3.32
CA LYS A 65 11.98 -4.12 -3.83
C LYS A 65 12.97 -5.09 -3.19
N GLU A 66 12.64 -5.62 -2.02
CA GLU A 66 13.55 -6.51 -1.32
C GLU A 66 13.64 -7.87 -2.02
N ILE A 67 14.82 -8.44 -1.96
CA ILE A 67 15.08 -9.72 -2.59
C ILE A 67 14.32 -10.82 -1.85
N GLY A 68 13.59 -11.63 -2.63
CA GLY A 68 12.88 -12.78 -2.08
C GLY A 68 11.51 -12.50 -1.51
N LEU A 69 11.12 -11.24 -1.37
CA LEU A 69 9.80 -10.92 -0.90
C LEU A 69 8.82 -10.88 -2.07
N GLY A 70 7.64 -11.43 -1.85
CA GLY A 70 6.65 -11.56 -2.90
C GLY A 70 5.34 -10.86 -2.56
N THR A 71 4.31 -11.23 -3.30
CA THR A 71 2.98 -10.66 -3.17
C THR A 71 2.47 -10.66 -1.74
N LYS A 72 2.66 -11.74 -1.01
CA LYS A 72 2.18 -11.84 0.37
C LYS A 72 2.79 -10.78 1.28
N SER A 73 4.09 -10.51 1.09
CA SER A 73 4.79 -9.50 1.89
C SER A 73 4.29 -8.09 1.57
N VAL A 74 4.01 -7.82 0.31
CA VAL A 74 3.47 -6.53 -0.11
C VAL A 74 2.08 -6.33 0.51
N ILE A 75 1.24 -7.36 0.44
CA ILE A 75 -0.11 -7.30 1.02
C ILE A 75 -0.04 -7.13 2.52
N ALA A 76 0.83 -7.89 3.18
CA ALA A 76 1.00 -7.80 4.63
C ALA A 76 1.43 -6.39 5.04
N ALA A 77 2.32 -5.78 4.27
CA ALA A 77 2.77 -4.41 4.56
C ALA A 77 1.62 -3.40 4.42
N LEU A 78 0.77 -3.57 3.40
CA LEU A 78 -0.38 -2.69 3.22
C LEU A 78 -1.39 -2.81 4.35
N LEU A 79 -1.53 -3.99 4.92
CA LEU A 79 -2.58 -4.29 5.89
C LEU A 79 -2.13 -4.29 7.35
N HIS A 80 -0.83 -4.20 7.63
CA HIS A 80 -0.35 -4.42 9.00
C HIS A 80 -0.94 -3.44 10.01
N ASP A 81 -1.06 -2.17 9.65
CA ASP A 81 -1.63 -1.17 10.55
C ASP A 81 -3.14 -1.27 10.67
N VAL A 82 -3.79 -1.77 9.62
CA VAL A 82 -5.24 -1.97 9.66
C VAL A 82 -5.59 -3.01 10.72
N VAL A 83 -4.83 -4.09 10.75
CA VAL A 83 -5.06 -5.18 11.72
C VAL A 83 -4.80 -4.71 13.14
N GLU A 84 -3.80 -3.87 13.36
CA GLU A 84 -3.44 -3.39 14.69
C GLU A 84 -4.38 -2.32 15.20
N ASP A 85 -4.88 -1.45 14.31
CA ASP A 85 -5.66 -0.28 14.70
C ASP A 85 -7.17 -0.49 14.72
N THR A 86 -7.64 -1.57 14.13
CA THR A 86 -9.08 -1.87 14.10
C THR A 86 -9.37 -3.01 15.05
N ASP A 87 -10.10 -2.71 16.07
CA ASP A 87 -10.52 -3.72 17.04
C ASP A 87 -11.83 -4.38 16.62
#